data_a263bffae0bd875037882db275967f2d
#
_entry.id   a263bffae0bd875037882db275967f2d
#
_cell.length_a   1.000
_cell.length_b   1.000
_cell.length_c   1.000
_cell.angle_alpha   90.00
_cell.angle_beta   90.00
_cell.angle_gamma   90.00
#
_symmetry.space_group_name_H-M   'P 1'
#
loop_
_entity.id
_entity.type
_entity.pdbx_description
1 polymer ?
#
loop_
_entity_poly.entity_id
_entity_poly.type
_entity_poly.pdbx_seq_one_letter_code
_entity_poly.pdbx_strand_id
1 'polypeptide(L)'
;TIDSEVIENRSLTSAGAALSGTTAGVFVSQNSGEAGQDEISIRIRGVSTLNNSAPLVIIDGIEGDINLLNPNDIESISVLKDAASGAIYGSRASNGVVVVKTKRGSRDQPAQFSYSGTFGSSQAVKLPDVNYDPVYNMNFKNLARTNFGGEPIYSPAQIAEAGSQNTWWSDPMNDLVQTAPVNVHDLSVTGGSENINYRVALGILDQES
;
A
#
# COMPACT_ATOMS: atom_id res chain seq x y z
N THR A 1 10.70 17.46 2.76
CA THR A 1 10.19 16.98 4.06
C THR A 1 8.67 17.02 4.04
N ILE A 2 8.06 16.05 4.63
CA ILE A 2 6.62 15.93 4.87
C ILE A 2 6.47 15.92 6.39
N ASP A 3 5.68 16.83 6.92
CA ASP A 3 5.48 16.98 8.36
C ASP A 3 4.26 16.17 8.84
N SER A 4 4.18 15.90 10.14
CA SER A 4 3.11 15.10 10.77
C SER A 4 1.71 15.60 10.43
N GLU A 5 1.49 16.91 10.33
CA GLU A 5 0.19 17.50 10.02
C GLU A 5 -0.37 17.01 8.66
N VAL A 6 0.48 16.83 7.65
CA VAL A 6 0.08 16.32 6.33
C VAL A 6 -0.27 14.84 6.41
N ILE A 7 0.38 14.09 7.30
CA ILE A 7 0.16 12.66 7.50
C ILE A 7 -1.14 12.43 8.27
N GLU A 8 -1.35 13.14 9.36
CA GLU A 8 -2.51 13.02 10.25
C GLU A 8 -3.84 13.41 9.57
N ASN A 9 -3.79 14.38 8.65
CA ASN A 9 -4.97 14.82 7.89
C ASN A 9 -5.39 13.83 6.77
N ARG A 10 -4.68 12.72 6.60
CA ARG A 10 -4.98 11.69 5.62
C ARG A 10 -5.28 10.36 6.33
N SER A 11 -6.37 9.72 5.94
CA SER A 11 -6.65 8.35 6.40
C SER A 11 -5.70 7.40 5.69
N LEU A 12 -4.58 7.08 6.34
CA LEU A 12 -3.53 6.23 5.79
C LEU A 12 -3.48 4.91 6.57
N THR A 13 -3.48 3.80 5.86
CA THR A 13 -3.26 2.46 6.42
C THR A 13 -1.78 2.13 6.55
N SER A 14 -0.91 2.84 5.81
CA SER A 14 0.53 2.59 5.77
C SER A 14 1.31 3.90 5.74
N ALA A 15 2.45 3.94 6.43
CA ALA A 15 3.37 5.08 6.47
C ALA A 15 3.95 5.42 5.08
N GLY A 16 4.18 4.42 4.24
CA GLY A 16 4.65 4.60 2.88
C GLY A 16 3.65 5.33 1.99
N ALA A 17 2.35 5.19 2.25
CA ALA A 17 1.29 5.89 1.51
C ALA A 17 1.34 7.41 1.70
N ALA A 18 1.94 7.90 2.78
CA ALA A 18 2.14 9.33 3.02
C ALA A 18 3.00 10.00 1.95
N LEU A 19 3.92 9.24 1.34
CA LEU A 19 4.80 9.74 0.26
C LEU A 19 4.06 9.90 -1.08
N SER A 20 2.92 9.22 -1.26
CA SER A 20 2.18 9.24 -2.51
C SER A 20 1.59 10.63 -2.80
N GLY A 21 1.98 11.20 -3.94
CA GLY A 21 1.51 12.51 -4.39
C GLY A 21 2.08 13.73 -3.62
N THR A 22 2.89 13.52 -2.57
CA THR A 22 3.42 14.61 -1.74
C THR A 22 4.83 15.04 -2.14
N THR A 23 5.58 14.15 -2.76
CA THR A 23 6.99 14.41 -3.09
C THR A 23 7.26 14.18 -4.57
N ALA A 24 7.66 15.23 -5.30
CA ALA A 24 7.99 15.14 -6.71
C ALA A 24 9.15 14.15 -6.95
N GLY A 25 9.02 13.27 -7.98
CA GLY A 25 10.05 12.26 -8.33
C GLY A 25 10.12 11.07 -7.37
N VAL A 26 9.15 10.90 -6.51
CA VAL A 26 8.92 9.69 -5.73
C VAL A 26 7.72 8.97 -6.33
N PHE A 27 7.91 7.73 -6.72
CA PHE A 27 6.86 6.84 -7.19
C PHE A 27 6.52 5.86 -6.09
N VAL A 28 5.26 5.84 -5.72
CA VAL A 28 4.71 4.93 -4.72
C VAL A 28 3.74 4.02 -5.44
N SER A 29 3.96 2.72 -5.39
CA SER A 29 3.03 1.73 -5.92
C SER A 29 2.63 0.76 -4.83
N GLN A 30 1.34 0.51 -4.75
CA GLN A 30 0.75 -0.54 -3.94
C GLN A 30 0.34 -1.66 -4.88
N ASN A 31 0.84 -2.87 -4.63
CA ASN A 31 0.62 -4.00 -5.53
C ASN A 31 -0.75 -4.65 -5.34
N SER A 32 -1.29 -4.55 -4.14
CA SER A 32 -2.60 -5.08 -3.77
C SER A 32 -3.32 -4.07 -2.86
N GLY A 33 -4.65 -4.08 -2.90
CA GLY A 33 -5.50 -3.40 -1.93
C GLY A 33 -6.11 -4.38 -0.91
N GLU A 34 -5.65 -5.62 -0.93
CA GLU A 34 -6.10 -6.68 -0.04
C GLU A 34 -5.54 -6.46 1.37
N ALA A 35 -6.35 -6.69 2.38
CA ALA A 35 -5.95 -6.55 3.77
C ALA A 35 -4.74 -7.44 4.10
N GLY A 36 -3.71 -6.84 4.71
CA GLY A 36 -2.46 -7.52 5.04
C GLY A 36 -1.50 -7.78 3.87
N GLN A 37 -1.86 -7.41 2.64
CA GLN A 37 -1.00 -7.45 1.46
C GLN A 37 -0.83 -6.08 0.80
N ASP A 38 -1.04 -5.03 1.54
CA ASP A 38 -0.97 -3.64 1.12
C ASP A 38 0.45 -3.04 1.20
N GLU A 39 1.47 -3.90 1.12
CA GLU A 39 2.87 -3.45 1.06
C GLU A 39 3.09 -2.43 -0.04
N ILE A 40 3.73 -1.35 0.34
CA ILE A 40 4.05 -0.25 -0.54
C ILE A 40 5.48 -0.34 -1.03
N SER A 41 5.63 -0.31 -2.35
CA SER A 41 6.91 -0.20 -3.01
C SER A 41 7.21 1.26 -3.35
N ILE A 42 8.35 1.76 -2.86
CA ILE A 42 8.81 3.13 -3.08
C ILE A 42 9.97 3.11 -4.07
N ARG A 43 9.94 4.02 -5.04
CA ARG A 43 11.05 4.25 -5.99
C ARG A 43 11.32 5.75 -6.13
N ILE A 44 12.60 6.10 -6.15
CA ILE A 44 13.04 7.49 -6.30
C ILE A 44 13.72 7.63 -7.66
N ARG A 45 13.26 8.59 -8.50
CA ARG A 45 13.77 8.86 -9.84
C ARG A 45 13.68 7.69 -10.84
N GLY A 46 12.79 6.73 -10.62
CA GLY A 46 12.54 5.60 -11.51
C GLY A 46 13.46 4.41 -11.26
N VAL A 47 13.56 3.53 -12.27
CA VAL A 47 14.36 2.30 -12.22
C VAL A 47 15.76 2.62 -12.71
N SER A 48 16.76 2.61 -11.83
CA SER A 48 18.16 2.87 -12.14
C SER A 48 18.99 1.59 -12.34
N THR A 49 18.48 0.45 -11.89
CA THR A 49 19.17 -0.84 -11.97
C THR A 49 18.19 -1.97 -12.34
N LEU A 50 18.71 -3.06 -12.91
CA LEU A 50 17.94 -4.29 -13.17
C LEU A 50 17.68 -5.11 -11.90
N ASN A 51 18.40 -4.81 -10.83
CA ASN A 51 18.24 -5.45 -9.52
C ASN A 51 17.28 -4.63 -8.64
N ASN A 52 17.47 -4.67 -7.33
CA ASN A 52 16.65 -3.93 -6.38
C ASN A 52 16.84 -2.42 -6.55
N SER A 53 15.77 -1.70 -6.90
CA SER A 53 15.72 -0.24 -7.06
C SER A 53 15.03 0.46 -5.86
N ALA A 54 14.78 -0.26 -4.77
CA ALA A 54 14.20 0.32 -3.56
C ALA A 54 15.19 1.32 -2.92
N PRO A 55 14.71 2.44 -2.37
CA PRO A 55 15.54 3.36 -1.61
C PRO A 55 15.94 2.76 -0.26
N LEU A 56 17.01 3.27 0.32
CA LEU A 56 17.37 2.96 1.69
C LEU A 56 16.41 3.68 2.64
N VAL A 57 15.77 2.97 3.55
CA VAL A 57 14.89 3.55 4.58
C VAL A 57 15.63 3.61 5.90
N ILE A 58 15.69 4.80 6.50
CA ILE A 58 16.32 5.07 7.80
C ILE A 58 15.26 5.60 8.75
N ILE A 59 15.05 4.90 9.84
CA ILE A 59 14.09 5.24 10.89
C ILE A 59 14.88 5.60 12.15
N ASP A 60 14.80 6.85 12.58
CA ASP A 60 15.54 7.38 13.73
C ASP A 60 17.07 7.07 13.72
N GLY A 61 17.65 6.98 12.51
CA GLY A 61 19.07 6.70 12.32
C GLY A 61 19.41 5.23 12.09
N ILE A 62 18.45 4.32 12.15
CA ILE A 62 18.61 2.88 11.95
C ILE A 62 17.89 2.46 10.67
N GLU A 63 18.48 1.53 9.91
CA GLU A 63 17.82 0.94 8.74
C GLU A 63 16.59 0.13 9.17
N GLY A 64 15.47 0.33 8.48
CA GLY A 64 14.22 -0.33 8.80
C GLY A 64 13.24 -0.37 7.61
N ASP A 65 12.07 -0.93 7.84
CA ASP A 65 10.99 -1.00 6.86
C ASP A 65 9.89 0.00 7.20
N ILE A 66 9.57 0.87 6.24
CA ILE A 66 8.53 1.88 6.39
C ILE A 66 7.12 1.27 6.48
N ASN A 67 6.92 0.07 5.92
CA ASN A 67 5.63 -0.61 5.96
C ASN A 67 5.25 -1.11 7.36
N LEU A 68 6.24 -1.25 8.25
CA LEU A 68 6.03 -1.66 9.64
C LEU A 68 5.73 -0.49 10.58
N LEU A 69 5.79 0.75 10.08
CA LEU A 69 5.55 1.93 10.90
C LEU A 69 4.08 2.32 10.91
N ASN A 70 3.57 2.63 12.10
CA ASN A 70 2.28 3.31 12.22
C ASN A 70 2.41 4.76 11.72
N PRO A 71 1.59 5.21 10.76
CA PRO A 71 1.62 6.58 10.26
C PRO A 71 1.49 7.64 11.37
N ASN A 72 0.70 7.35 12.40
CA ASN A 72 0.45 8.27 13.53
C ASN A 72 1.66 8.47 14.45
N ASP A 73 2.67 7.59 14.35
CA ASP A 73 3.92 7.73 15.12
C ASP A 73 5.01 8.53 14.39
N ILE A 74 4.73 9.00 13.18
CA ILE A 74 5.70 9.74 12.37
C ILE A 74 5.62 11.22 12.68
N GLU A 75 6.78 11.82 12.99
CA GLU A 75 6.97 13.26 13.10
C GLU A 75 7.21 13.89 11.74
N SER A 76 8.12 13.29 10.95
CA SER A 76 8.43 13.79 9.60
C SER A 76 9.06 12.71 8.73
N ILE A 77 8.86 12.84 7.41
CA ILE A 77 9.52 12.03 6.39
C ILE A 77 10.30 12.96 5.46
N SER A 78 11.59 12.71 5.30
CA SER A 78 12.47 13.43 4.37
C SER A 78 13.00 12.48 3.30
N VAL A 79 12.93 12.87 2.03
CA VAL A 79 13.45 12.08 0.92
C VAL A 79 14.71 12.75 0.37
N LEU A 80 15.84 12.07 0.50
CA LEU A 80 17.14 12.48 -0.02
C LEU A 80 17.32 11.86 -1.42
N LYS A 81 17.21 12.70 -2.44
CA LYS A 81 17.25 12.27 -3.83
C LYS A 81 18.62 12.42 -4.45
N ASP A 82 19.44 13.31 -3.91
CA ASP A 82 20.71 13.68 -4.51
C ASP A 82 21.86 12.90 -3.87
N ALA A 83 22.85 12.54 -4.68
CA ALA A 83 24.01 11.80 -4.23
C ALA A 83 24.78 12.55 -3.11
N ALA A 84 24.80 13.88 -3.13
CA ALA A 84 25.46 14.67 -2.11
C ALA A 84 24.76 14.54 -0.75
N SER A 85 23.43 14.60 -0.70
CA SER A 85 22.66 14.43 0.53
C SER A 85 22.63 12.99 1.04
N GLY A 86 22.76 12.00 0.12
CA GLY A 86 22.86 10.59 0.46
C GLY A 86 24.27 10.10 0.81
N ALA A 87 25.31 10.93 0.62
CA ALA A 87 26.72 10.53 0.77
C ALA A 87 27.07 9.93 2.14
N ILE A 88 26.43 10.41 3.20
CA ILE A 88 26.63 9.91 4.57
C ILE A 88 26.19 8.44 4.74
N TYR A 89 25.33 7.92 3.84
CA TYR A 89 24.84 6.55 3.87
C TYR A 89 25.61 5.62 2.90
N GLY A 90 26.62 6.14 2.20
CA GLY A 90 27.50 5.39 1.30
C GLY A 90 26.80 4.88 0.04
N SER A 91 27.33 3.78 -0.51
CA SER A 91 26.85 3.19 -1.79
C SER A 91 25.39 2.70 -1.73
N ARG A 92 24.88 2.38 -0.56
CA ARG A 92 23.49 1.94 -0.38
C ARG A 92 22.47 3.04 -0.65
N ALA A 93 22.90 4.31 -0.62
CA ALA A 93 22.08 5.46 -0.95
C ALA A 93 21.96 5.72 -2.47
N SER A 94 22.51 4.87 -3.33
CA SER A 94 22.48 5.05 -4.79
C SER A 94 21.08 5.21 -5.37
N ASN A 95 20.09 4.55 -4.79
CA ASN A 95 18.67 4.62 -5.18
C ASN A 95 17.88 5.70 -4.40
N GLY A 96 18.59 6.57 -3.65
CA GLY A 96 18.00 7.53 -2.74
C GLY A 96 17.79 6.99 -1.32
N VAL A 97 17.48 7.92 -0.39
CA VAL A 97 17.25 7.59 1.02
C VAL A 97 15.92 8.20 1.48
N VAL A 98 15.13 7.44 2.18
CA VAL A 98 13.96 7.89 2.91
C VAL A 98 14.33 7.96 4.39
N VAL A 99 14.35 9.14 4.96
CA VAL A 99 14.65 9.36 6.39
C VAL A 99 13.35 9.64 7.12
N VAL A 100 12.99 8.77 8.04
CA VAL A 100 11.82 8.89 8.89
C VAL A 100 12.25 9.25 10.30
N LYS A 101 11.62 10.27 10.85
CA LYS A 101 11.71 10.61 12.27
C LYS A 101 10.41 10.28 12.93
N THR A 102 10.49 9.58 14.07
CA THR A 102 9.31 9.28 14.89
C THR A 102 9.08 10.37 15.93
N LYS A 103 7.81 10.52 16.33
CA LYS A 103 7.41 11.44 17.40
C LYS A 103 8.08 11.06 18.72
N ARG A 104 8.55 12.04 19.46
CA ARG A 104 9.20 11.85 20.76
C ARG A 104 8.42 12.57 21.86
N GLY A 105 8.61 12.16 23.09
CA GLY A 105 8.15 12.90 24.25
C GLY A 105 8.92 14.22 24.43
N SER A 106 8.28 15.20 25.00
CA SER A 106 8.89 16.48 25.35
C SER A 106 9.38 16.48 26.80
N ARG A 107 10.50 17.17 27.08
CA ARG A 107 11.00 17.36 28.43
C ARG A 107 10.11 18.33 29.20
N ASP A 108 10.08 18.20 30.51
CA ASP A 108 9.37 19.07 31.44
C ASP A 108 7.88 19.23 31.14
N GLN A 109 7.28 18.16 30.63
CA GLN A 109 5.83 18.12 30.38
C GLN A 109 5.17 17.00 31.16
N PRO A 110 4.00 17.26 31.77
CA PRO A 110 3.20 16.24 32.40
C PRO A 110 2.76 15.20 31.34
N ALA A 111 2.41 14.01 31.79
CA ALA A 111 1.90 12.97 30.93
C ALA A 111 0.65 13.45 30.18
N GLN A 112 0.69 13.39 28.86
CA GLN A 112 -0.40 13.71 27.96
C GLN A 112 -0.87 12.44 27.28
N PHE A 113 -2.17 12.18 27.34
CA PHE A 113 -2.81 11.06 26.67
C PHE A 113 -3.46 11.57 25.40
N SER A 114 -3.23 10.86 24.31
CA SER A 114 -3.87 11.12 23.03
C SER A 114 -4.51 9.84 22.51
N TYR A 115 -5.75 9.94 22.06
CA TYR A 115 -6.46 8.86 21.39
C TYR A 115 -6.96 9.37 20.03
N SER A 116 -6.73 8.58 19.00
CA SER A 116 -7.27 8.79 17.66
C SER A 116 -8.01 7.54 17.22
N GLY A 117 -9.22 7.71 16.70
CA GLY A 117 -10.02 6.62 16.12
C GLY A 117 -10.49 6.99 14.73
N THR A 118 -10.20 6.14 13.75
CA THR A 118 -10.66 6.29 12.36
C THR A 118 -11.54 5.10 12.01
N PHE A 119 -12.73 5.38 11.49
CA PHE A 119 -13.67 4.39 11.00
C PHE A 119 -13.94 4.67 9.53
N GLY A 120 -13.80 3.66 8.70
CA GLY A 120 -13.96 3.79 7.27
C GLY A 120 -14.40 2.51 6.60
N SER A 121 -14.54 2.57 5.29
CA SER A 121 -14.77 1.41 4.45
C SER A 121 -13.87 1.47 3.23
N SER A 122 -13.32 0.33 2.85
CA SER A 122 -12.53 0.14 1.64
C SER A 122 -13.38 -0.57 0.60
N GLN A 123 -13.36 -0.08 -0.62
CA GLN A 123 -14.01 -0.75 -1.75
C GLN A 123 -13.17 -0.58 -3.01
N ALA A 124 -13.29 -1.52 -3.94
CA ALA A 124 -12.62 -1.40 -5.23
C ALA A 124 -13.19 -0.21 -6.01
N VAL A 125 -12.31 0.70 -6.44
CA VAL A 125 -12.71 1.90 -7.22
C VAL A 125 -13.14 1.52 -8.62
N LYS A 126 -12.51 0.50 -9.21
CA LYS A 126 -12.81 0.01 -10.54
C LYS A 126 -12.47 -1.47 -10.64
N LEU A 127 -13.44 -2.26 -11.00
CA LEU A 127 -13.23 -3.66 -11.38
C LEU A 127 -12.84 -3.74 -12.86
N PRO A 128 -12.02 -4.72 -13.24
CA PRO A 128 -11.73 -4.97 -14.64
C PRO A 128 -13.03 -5.35 -15.38
N ASP A 129 -13.22 -4.77 -16.56
CA ASP A 129 -14.32 -5.14 -17.46
C ASP A 129 -13.97 -6.48 -18.12
N VAL A 130 -14.51 -7.54 -17.57
CA VAL A 130 -14.27 -8.91 -18.02
C VAL A 130 -15.55 -9.49 -18.60
N ASN A 131 -15.45 -10.05 -19.80
CA ASN A 131 -16.58 -10.73 -20.41
C ASN A 131 -16.69 -12.16 -19.82
N TYR A 132 -17.73 -12.38 -19.04
CA TYR A 132 -18.02 -13.67 -18.39
C TYR A 132 -18.92 -14.59 -19.23
N ASP A 133 -19.40 -14.15 -20.42
CA ASP A 133 -20.21 -14.98 -21.29
C ASP A 133 -19.43 -16.24 -21.73
N PRO A 134 -19.91 -17.43 -21.34
CA PRO A 134 -19.24 -18.69 -21.65
C PRO A 134 -19.23 -18.97 -23.16
N VAL A 135 -20.31 -18.63 -23.85
CA VAL A 135 -20.42 -18.83 -25.30
C VAL A 135 -19.36 -17.97 -26.01
N TYR A 136 -19.24 -16.70 -25.60
CA TYR A 136 -18.21 -15.83 -26.14
C TYR A 136 -16.80 -16.39 -25.88
N ASN A 137 -16.50 -16.77 -24.63
CA ASN A 137 -15.19 -17.29 -24.24
C ASN A 137 -14.82 -18.60 -24.94
N MET A 138 -15.78 -19.52 -25.09
CA MET A 138 -15.58 -20.77 -25.82
C MET A 138 -15.32 -20.53 -27.32
N ASN A 139 -16.09 -19.66 -27.94
CA ASN A 139 -15.86 -19.26 -29.34
C ASN A 139 -14.53 -18.56 -29.53
N PHE A 140 -14.16 -17.65 -28.64
CA PHE A 140 -12.86 -16.96 -28.67
C PHE A 140 -11.69 -17.95 -28.57
N LYS A 141 -11.76 -18.92 -27.64
CA LYS A 141 -10.73 -19.96 -27.50
C LYS A 141 -10.65 -20.86 -28.73
N ASN A 142 -11.78 -21.21 -29.32
CA ASN A 142 -11.82 -21.98 -30.56
C ASN A 142 -11.19 -21.19 -31.71
N LEU A 143 -11.54 -19.90 -31.85
CA LEU A 143 -10.95 -19.02 -32.86
C LEU A 143 -9.44 -18.90 -32.69
N ALA A 144 -8.98 -18.68 -31.48
CA ALA A 144 -7.56 -18.62 -31.16
C ALA A 144 -6.85 -19.92 -31.57
N ARG A 145 -7.42 -21.06 -31.22
CA ARG A 145 -6.84 -22.36 -31.52
C ARG A 145 -6.76 -22.64 -33.03
N THR A 146 -7.84 -22.34 -33.76
CA THR A 146 -7.86 -22.53 -35.23
C THR A 146 -6.91 -21.59 -35.96
N ASN A 147 -6.75 -20.38 -35.51
CA ASN A 147 -5.77 -19.44 -36.07
C ASN A 147 -4.33 -19.93 -35.89
N PHE A 148 -4.05 -20.73 -34.87
CA PHE A 148 -2.76 -21.44 -34.71
C PHE A 148 -2.66 -22.77 -35.44
N GLY A 149 -3.65 -23.11 -36.32
CA GLY A 149 -3.67 -24.33 -37.09
C GLY A 149 -4.09 -25.60 -36.33
N GLY A 150 -4.68 -25.45 -35.14
CA GLY A 150 -5.20 -26.57 -34.33
C GLY A 150 -6.68 -26.76 -34.49
N GLU A 151 -7.17 -27.94 -34.04
CA GLU A 151 -8.59 -28.24 -34.00
C GLU A 151 -9.31 -27.47 -32.88
N PRO A 152 -10.60 -27.12 -33.07
CA PRO A 152 -11.38 -26.46 -32.02
C PRO A 152 -11.39 -27.26 -30.70
N ILE A 153 -11.29 -26.53 -29.58
CA ILE A 153 -11.29 -27.14 -28.23
C ILE A 153 -12.70 -27.56 -27.83
N TYR A 154 -13.69 -26.73 -28.18
CA TYR A 154 -15.10 -26.95 -27.81
C TYR A 154 -15.93 -27.27 -29.05
N SER A 155 -16.75 -28.32 -28.94
CA SER A 155 -17.71 -28.65 -29.99
C SER A 155 -18.91 -27.70 -30.01
N PRO A 156 -19.64 -27.58 -31.12
CA PRO A 156 -20.87 -26.79 -31.19
C PRO A 156 -21.93 -27.20 -30.16
N ALA A 157 -22.01 -28.50 -29.82
CA ALA A 157 -22.92 -29.00 -28.80
C ALA A 157 -22.57 -28.48 -27.39
N GLN A 158 -21.29 -28.48 -27.03
CA GLN A 158 -20.82 -27.94 -25.74
C GLN A 158 -21.07 -26.42 -25.63
N ILE A 159 -20.88 -25.68 -26.71
CA ILE A 159 -21.14 -24.24 -26.75
C ILE A 159 -22.66 -23.96 -26.59
N ALA A 160 -23.50 -24.76 -27.26
CA ALA A 160 -24.96 -24.63 -27.14
C ALA A 160 -25.46 -25.00 -25.74
N GLU A 161 -24.88 -26.03 -25.14
CA GLU A 161 -25.19 -26.43 -23.76
C GLU A 161 -24.79 -25.30 -22.78
N ALA A 162 -23.59 -24.75 -22.90
CA ALA A 162 -23.14 -23.65 -22.07
C ALA A 162 -24.03 -22.40 -22.18
N GLY A 163 -24.54 -22.11 -23.39
CA GLY A 163 -25.51 -21.03 -23.63
C GLY A 163 -26.89 -21.27 -23.02
N SER A 164 -27.28 -22.53 -22.82
CA SER A 164 -28.59 -22.90 -22.22
C SER A 164 -28.58 -22.85 -20.70
N GLN A 165 -27.42 -22.95 -20.08
CA GLN A 165 -27.23 -22.95 -18.61
C GLN A 165 -26.98 -21.54 -18.09
N ASN A 166 -27.98 -20.68 -18.11
CA ASN A 166 -27.90 -19.28 -17.73
C ASN A 166 -27.65 -19.02 -16.21
N THR A 167 -27.44 -20.04 -15.40
CA THR A 167 -27.35 -19.97 -13.95
C THR A 167 -25.92 -20.00 -13.39
N TRP A 168 -24.90 -20.19 -14.22
CA TRP A 168 -23.52 -20.41 -13.77
C TRP A 168 -22.63 -19.18 -13.82
N TRP A 169 -23.15 -18.06 -14.32
CA TRP A 169 -22.31 -16.91 -14.67
C TRP A 169 -22.86 -15.64 -14.03
N SER A 170 -23.02 -15.68 -12.71
CA SER A 170 -22.99 -14.43 -11.95
C SER A 170 -21.62 -13.78 -12.17
N ASP A 171 -21.57 -12.47 -12.14
CA ASP A 171 -20.31 -11.75 -12.22
C ASP A 171 -19.47 -12.09 -10.97
N PRO A 172 -18.48 -13.00 -11.06
CA PRO A 172 -17.74 -13.46 -9.89
C PRO A 172 -16.94 -12.32 -9.25
N MET A 173 -16.69 -11.22 -9.98
CA MET A 173 -16.02 -10.07 -9.40
C MET A 173 -16.92 -9.32 -8.42
N ASN A 174 -18.22 -9.22 -8.70
CA ASN A 174 -19.18 -8.63 -7.77
C ASN A 174 -19.42 -9.50 -6.53
N ASP A 175 -19.26 -10.83 -6.67
CA ASP A 175 -19.42 -11.77 -5.55
C ASP A 175 -18.15 -11.84 -4.67
N LEU A 176 -16.97 -11.67 -5.29
CA LEU A 176 -15.67 -11.77 -4.60
C LEU A 176 -15.20 -10.44 -4.02
N VAL A 177 -15.57 -9.31 -4.65
CA VAL A 177 -15.10 -7.99 -4.21
C VAL A 177 -16.19 -7.30 -3.41
N GLN A 178 -16.04 -7.29 -2.10
CA GLN A 178 -16.97 -6.67 -1.17
C GLN A 178 -16.41 -5.37 -0.59
N THR A 179 -17.31 -4.54 -0.07
CA THR A 179 -16.90 -3.40 0.74
C THR A 179 -16.48 -3.89 2.12
N ALA A 180 -15.26 -3.61 2.51
CA ALA A 180 -14.68 -4.06 3.76
C ALA A 180 -14.57 -2.91 4.78
N PRO A 181 -14.98 -3.10 6.04
CA PRO A 181 -14.76 -2.10 7.09
C PRO A 181 -13.27 -1.99 7.43
N VAL A 182 -12.85 -0.77 7.75
CA VAL A 182 -11.50 -0.45 8.21
C VAL A 182 -11.61 0.36 9.48
N ASN A 183 -11.06 -0.16 10.58
CA ASN A 183 -11.05 0.50 11.87
C ASN A 183 -9.59 0.68 12.33
N VAL A 184 -9.22 1.90 12.67
CA VAL A 184 -7.89 2.22 13.21
C VAL A 184 -8.07 2.87 14.56
N HIS A 185 -7.36 2.36 15.56
CA HIS A 185 -7.35 2.90 16.91
C HIS A 185 -5.92 3.13 17.36
N ASP A 186 -5.59 4.36 17.71
CA ASP A 186 -4.26 4.75 18.17
C ASP A 186 -4.36 5.41 19.54
N LEU A 187 -3.64 4.88 20.50
CA LEU A 187 -3.50 5.43 21.84
C LEU A 187 -2.03 5.77 22.08
N SER A 188 -1.74 6.96 22.54
CA SER A 188 -0.38 7.32 22.91
C SER A 188 -0.32 8.10 24.21
N VAL A 189 0.80 7.95 24.91
CA VAL A 189 1.15 8.68 26.11
C VAL A 189 2.51 9.30 25.91
N THR A 190 2.59 10.60 26.06
CA THR A 190 3.86 11.35 25.95
C THR A 190 4.08 12.16 27.22
N GLY A 191 5.33 12.29 27.63
CA GLY A 191 5.67 13.11 28.80
C GLY A 191 7.17 13.13 29.04
N GLY A 192 7.59 13.84 30.07
CA GLY A 192 8.98 13.88 30.47
C GLY A 192 9.27 14.75 31.69
N SER A 193 10.39 14.49 32.30
CA SER A 193 11.02 15.29 33.34
C SER A 193 12.24 16.02 32.80
N GLU A 194 12.99 16.75 33.62
CA GLU A 194 14.24 17.41 33.24
C GLU A 194 15.23 16.48 32.53
N ASN A 195 15.31 15.23 32.94
CA ASN A 195 16.32 14.25 32.48
C ASN A 195 15.82 13.17 31.55
N ILE A 196 14.50 12.94 31.52
CA ILE A 196 13.90 11.81 30.79
C ILE A 196 12.70 12.32 30.02
N ASN A 197 12.62 11.96 28.75
CA ASN A 197 11.41 12.09 27.97
C ASN A 197 10.99 10.70 27.45
N TYR A 198 9.70 10.47 27.37
CA TYR A 198 9.14 9.20 26.93
C TYR A 198 7.92 9.41 26.03
N ARG A 199 7.74 8.47 25.12
CA ARG A 199 6.53 8.25 24.35
C ARG A 199 6.27 6.76 24.28
N VAL A 200 5.05 6.38 24.60
CA VAL A 200 4.53 5.01 24.40
C VAL A 200 3.31 5.12 23.51
N ALA A 201 3.26 4.34 22.44
CA ALA A 201 2.13 4.31 21.52
C ALA A 201 1.68 2.86 21.30
N LEU A 202 0.37 2.69 21.13
CA LEU A 202 -0.27 1.43 20.75
C LEU A 202 -1.24 1.73 19.61
N GLY A 203 -1.02 1.11 18.47
CA GLY A 203 -1.91 1.17 17.30
C GLY A 203 -2.55 -0.20 17.04
N ILE A 204 -3.83 -0.19 16.70
CA ILE A 204 -4.58 -1.36 16.26
C ILE A 204 -5.23 -0.99 14.93
N LEU A 205 -4.92 -1.77 13.90
CA LEU A 205 -5.59 -1.73 12.59
C LEU A 205 -6.41 -3.02 12.46
N ASP A 206 -7.71 -2.86 12.28
CA ASP A 206 -8.64 -3.94 11.97
C ASP A 206 -9.24 -3.68 10.59
N GLN A 207 -8.93 -4.54 9.65
CA GLN A 207 -9.33 -4.44 8.25
C GLN A 207 -9.80 -5.81 7.76
N GLU A 208 -11.04 -5.86 7.32
CA GLU A 208 -11.58 -7.04 6.63
C GLU A 208 -11.25 -7.00 5.13
N SER A 209 -11.25 -8.17 4.48
CA SER A 209 -10.99 -8.34 3.03
C SER A 209 -12.08 -9.18 2.38
#